data_1ed7f4de394919f47df5286631c25acc
#
_entry.id   1ed7f4de394919f47df5286631c25acc
#
_cell.length_a   1.000
_cell.length_b   1.000
_cell.length_c   1.000
_cell.angle_alpha   90.00
_cell.angle_beta   90.00
_cell.angle_gamma   90.00
#
_symmetry.space_group_name_H-M   'P 1'
#
loop_
_entity.id
_entity.type
_entity.pdbx_description
1 polymer ?
#
loop_
_entity_poly.entity_id
_entity_poly.type
_entity_poly.pdbx_seq_one_letter_code
_entity_poly.pdbx_strand_id
1 'polypeptide(L)'
;VVVQADDERLYFKLLDDFKKFDCVYPEGFPHSSAKALMAYAYGVLQAAIKEKTPLSQILFDSHVLSLSRPVHTSGSDREAAVERLFSDVVAMVPSNVKKVREFASIDTAAARKLVHEKLKEIAAMDFERFVMVDHPGLLVPGDGNDRHYLDLNLMTPKSCGAVASAVYKSQQSVELNLLKAGLDLKTCRKVKNLESAGLFLLTPDPSSMEPREFRRIEETIGEHEWKLERDGFRFVSMQEPADLAREIYDWAKPALA
;
A
#
# COMPACT_ATOMS: atom_id res chain seq x y z
N VAL A 1 -22.51 1.16 20.75
CA VAL A 1 -23.54 1.63 19.82
C VAL A 1 -24.77 0.73 19.92
N VAL A 2 -25.95 1.32 19.97
CA VAL A 2 -27.24 0.62 19.95
C VAL A 2 -28.10 1.25 18.88
N VAL A 3 -28.73 0.44 18.04
CA VAL A 3 -29.60 0.89 16.95
C VAL A 3 -30.96 0.22 17.07
N GLN A 4 -32.04 0.98 16.99
CA GLN A 4 -33.39 0.47 16.85
C GLN A 4 -33.82 0.61 15.39
N ALA A 5 -34.22 -0.50 14.78
CA ALA A 5 -34.71 -0.51 13.42
C ALA A 5 -36.21 -0.19 13.34
N ASP A 6 -36.73 0.08 12.13
CA ASP A 6 -38.17 0.39 11.89
C ASP A 6 -39.12 -0.72 12.35
N ASP A 7 -38.63 -1.98 12.44
CA ASP A 7 -39.37 -3.12 12.95
C ASP A 7 -39.26 -3.27 14.48
N GLU A 8 -38.82 -2.20 15.16
CA GLU A 8 -38.62 -2.11 16.61
C GLU A 8 -37.57 -3.06 17.20
N ARG A 9 -36.83 -3.81 16.34
CA ARG A 9 -35.72 -4.64 16.79
C ARG A 9 -34.51 -3.82 17.15
N LEU A 10 -33.83 -4.25 18.23
CA LEU A 10 -32.59 -3.67 18.68
C LEU A 10 -31.39 -4.45 18.16
N TYR A 11 -30.41 -3.73 17.66
CA TYR A 11 -29.10 -4.22 17.26
C TYR A 11 -28.04 -3.45 18.03
N PHE A 12 -27.01 -4.12 18.53
CA PHE A 12 -25.98 -3.41 19.27
C PHE A 12 -24.60 -4.02 19.12
N LYS A 13 -23.60 -3.18 19.34
CA LYS A 13 -22.20 -3.57 19.45
C LYS A 13 -21.57 -2.84 20.62
N LEU A 14 -20.89 -3.60 21.48
CA LEU A 14 -20.14 -3.09 22.62
C LEU A 14 -18.63 -3.22 22.36
N LEU A 15 -17.84 -2.42 23.07
CA LEU A 15 -16.39 -2.50 23.01
C LEU A 15 -15.92 -3.73 23.83
N ASP A 16 -15.09 -4.57 23.22
CA ASP A 16 -14.56 -5.82 23.79
C ASP A 16 -13.03 -5.78 24.00
N ASP A 17 -12.33 -4.90 23.28
CA ASP A 17 -10.88 -4.70 23.40
C ASP A 17 -10.56 -3.31 23.96
N PHE A 18 -9.87 -3.29 25.08
CA PHE A 18 -9.49 -2.08 25.82
C PHE A 18 -7.99 -1.74 25.75
N LYS A 19 -7.19 -2.48 24.97
CA LYS A 19 -5.73 -2.29 24.91
C LYS A 19 -5.30 -0.88 24.55
N LYS A 20 -6.07 -0.19 23.71
CA LYS A 20 -5.76 1.20 23.36
C LYS A 20 -5.88 2.19 24.53
N PHE A 21 -6.63 1.84 25.56
CA PHE A 21 -6.76 2.69 26.74
C PHE A 21 -5.48 2.72 27.57
N ASP A 22 -4.65 1.67 27.49
CA ASP A 22 -3.35 1.63 28.18
C ASP A 22 -2.41 2.76 27.73
N CYS A 23 -2.56 3.23 26.49
CA CYS A 23 -1.80 4.37 25.97
C CYS A 23 -2.27 5.72 26.50
N VAL A 24 -3.52 5.80 26.97
CA VAL A 24 -4.16 7.04 27.42
C VAL A 24 -4.10 7.20 28.95
N TYR A 25 -4.07 6.08 29.66
CA TYR A 25 -4.06 6.02 31.13
C TYR A 25 -2.66 5.58 31.64
N PRO A 26 -1.77 6.53 31.95
CA PRO A 26 -0.38 6.20 32.35
C PRO A 26 -0.29 5.43 33.67
N GLU A 27 -1.31 5.53 34.54
CA GLU A 27 -1.40 4.80 35.80
C GLU A 27 -2.02 3.40 35.64
N GLY A 28 -2.35 3.00 34.42
CA GLY A 28 -2.99 1.73 34.07
C GLY A 28 -4.51 1.86 33.93
N PHE A 29 -5.06 1.22 32.91
CA PHE A 29 -6.50 1.18 32.66
C PHE A 29 -7.15 0.02 33.46
N PRO A 30 -8.29 0.26 34.14
CA PRO A 30 -8.93 -0.76 34.95
C PRO A 30 -9.70 -1.79 34.09
N HIS A 31 -9.00 -2.63 33.35
CA HIS A 31 -9.56 -3.60 32.39
C HIS A 31 -10.65 -4.50 32.98
N SER A 32 -10.47 -4.97 34.22
CA SER A 32 -11.45 -5.83 34.87
C SER A 32 -12.78 -5.11 35.10
N SER A 33 -12.72 -3.87 35.57
CA SER A 33 -13.91 -3.05 35.81
C SER A 33 -14.62 -2.69 34.49
N ALA A 34 -13.84 -2.36 33.45
CA ALA A 34 -14.40 -2.06 32.13
C ALA A 34 -15.08 -3.28 31.51
N LYS A 35 -14.47 -4.47 31.62
CA LYS A 35 -15.09 -5.73 31.18
C LYS A 35 -16.37 -6.04 31.94
N ALA A 36 -16.39 -5.84 33.26
CA ALA A 36 -17.57 -6.06 34.07
C ALA A 36 -18.72 -5.10 33.67
N LEU A 37 -18.41 -3.82 33.41
CA LEU A 37 -19.37 -2.84 32.91
C LEU A 37 -19.94 -3.21 31.53
N MET A 38 -19.11 -3.69 30.62
CA MET A 38 -19.57 -4.14 29.29
C MET A 38 -20.42 -5.42 29.40
N ALA A 39 -20.07 -6.34 30.28
CA ALA A 39 -20.87 -7.52 30.53
C ALA A 39 -22.24 -7.17 31.13
N TYR A 40 -22.30 -6.21 32.05
CA TYR A 40 -23.56 -5.69 32.59
C TYR A 40 -24.39 -5.01 31.49
N ALA A 41 -23.78 -4.14 30.68
CA ALA A 41 -24.46 -3.50 29.55
C ALA A 41 -25.02 -4.52 28.55
N TYR A 42 -24.24 -5.57 28.24
CA TYR A 42 -24.68 -6.67 27.39
C TYR A 42 -25.92 -7.35 27.95
N GLY A 43 -25.92 -7.68 29.26
CA GLY A 43 -27.06 -8.30 29.93
C GLY A 43 -28.34 -7.47 29.85
N VAL A 44 -28.24 -6.16 30.12
CA VAL A 44 -29.38 -5.23 30.04
C VAL A 44 -29.93 -5.14 28.60
N LEU A 45 -29.07 -5.03 27.61
CA LEU A 45 -29.47 -4.91 26.19
C LEU A 45 -30.09 -6.23 25.70
N GLN A 46 -29.57 -7.39 26.11
CA GLN A 46 -30.16 -8.69 25.79
C GLN A 46 -31.54 -8.87 26.42
N ALA A 47 -31.73 -8.42 27.66
CA ALA A 47 -33.04 -8.41 28.31
C ALA A 47 -34.02 -7.52 27.54
N ALA A 48 -33.61 -6.32 27.17
CA ALA A 48 -34.41 -5.38 26.38
C ALA A 48 -34.82 -5.95 25.02
N ILE A 49 -33.94 -6.69 24.33
CA ILE A 49 -34.28 -7.39 23.08
C ILE A 49 -35.36 -8.48 23.36
N LYS A 50 -35.17 -9.25 24.39
CA LYS A 50 -36.13 -10.35 24.75
C LYS A 50 -37.49 -9.80 25.10
N GLU A 51 -37.53 -8.69 25.84
CA GLU A 51 -38.77 -8.04 26.32
C GLU A 51 -39.35 -7.07 25.29
N LYS A 52 -38.68 -6.88 24.17
CA LYS A 52 -39.04 -5.89 23.12
C LYS A 52 -39.16 -4.46 23.67
N THR A 53 -38.29 -4.10 24.61
CA THR A 53 -38.29 -2.77 25.23
C THR A 53 -37.80 -1.73 24.22
N PRO A 54 -38.53 -0.62 23.97
CA PRO A 54 -38.09 0.45 23.09
C PRO A 54 -36.77 1.10 23.57
N LEU A 55 -35.93 1.54 22.64
CA LEU A 55 -34.64 2.14 22.95
C LEU A 55 -34.74 3.31 23.95
N SER A 56 -35.81 4.11 23.86
CA SER A 56 -36.08 5.23 24.76
C SER A 56 -36.39 4.86 26.22
N GLN A 57 -36.70 3.60 26.47
CA GLN A 57 -37.04 3.09 27.79
C GLN A 57 -35.92 2.26 28.43
N ILE A 58 -34.81 2.06 27.70
CA ILE A 58 -33.68 1.30 28.24
C ILE A 58 -32.92 2.21 29.20
N LEU A 59 -32.84 1.80 30.46
CA LEU A 59 -32.08 2.46 31.51
C LEU A 59 -31.03 1.53 32.08
N PHE A 60 -29.83 2.06 32.31
CA PHE A 60 -28.79 1.38 33.07
C PHE A 60 -28.88 1.82 34.53
N ASP A 61 -28.94 0.90 35.43
CA ASP A 61 -28.80 1.18 36.86
C ASP A 61 -27.31 1.35 37.20
N SER A 62 -26.74 2.42 36.68
CA SER A 62 -25.31 2.71 36.80
C SER A 62 -25.07 4.22 36.62
N HIS A 63 -24.24 4.81 37.48
CA HIS A 63 -23.78 6.19 37.33
C HIS A 63 -22.74 6.37 36.22
N VAL A 64 -22.21 5.26 35.71
CA VAL A 64 -21.10 5.27 34.74
C VAL A 64 -21.58 4.98 33.31
N LEU A 65 -22.73 4.29 33.17
CA LEU A 65 -23.29 3.94 31.87
C LEU A 65 -24.59 4.70 31.63
N SER A 66 -24.69 5.31 30.46
CA SER A 66 -25.93 5.94 30.00
C SER A 66 -26.05 5.84 28.48
N LEU A 67 -27.27 5.84 27.97
CA LEU A 67 -27.52 6.04 26.56
C LEU A 67 -27.58 7.53 26.27
N SER A 68 -26.88 7.97 25.21
CA SER A 68 -27.02 9.32 24.67
C SER A 68 -28.41 9.49 24.03
N ARG A 69 -28.76 10.74 23.73
CA ARG A 69 -30.00 11.01 22.96
C ARG A 69 -29.94 10.29 21.61
N PRO A 70 -31.04 9.61 21.21
CA PRO A 70 -31.08 8.92 19.94
C PRO A 70 -30.94 9.89 18.77
N VAL A 71 -30.24 9.46 17.72
CA VAL A 71 -30.05 10.20 16.47
C VAL A 71 -30.53 9.30 15.34
N HIS A 72 -31.23 9.89 14.39
CA HIS A 72 -31.67 9.16 13.20
C HIS A 72 -30.48 8.83 12.28
N THR A 73 -30.47 7.62 11.76
CA THR A 73 -29.51 7.16 10.76
C THR A 73 -30.23 6.40 9.66
N SER A 74 -29.63 6.33 8.48
CA SER A 74 -30.16 5.57 7.35
C SER A 74 -29.21 4.48 6.94
N GLY A 75 -29.75 3.33 6.52
CA GLY A 75 -28.98 2.19 6.02
C GLY A 75 -29.91 1.05 5.63
N SER A 76 -29.59 0.36 4.55
CA SER A 76 -30.37 -0.79 4.07
C SER A 76 -30.06 -2.09 4.83
N ASP A 77 -28.83 -2.21 5.32
CA ASP A 77 -28.35 -3.34 6.12
C ASP A 77 -28.11 -2.87 7.57
N ARG A 78 -28.83 -3.51 8.48
CA ARG A 78 -28.89 -3.15 9.89
C ARG A 78 -27.59 -3.49 10.63
N GLU A 79 -27.00 -4.64 10.35
CA GLU A 79 -25.74 -5.08 10.96
C GLU A 79 -24.58 -4.22 10.43
N ALA A 80 -24.53 -3.99 9.14
CA ALA A 80 -23.53 -3.08 8.53
C ALA A 80 -23.67 -1.63 9.06
N ALA A 81 -24.89 -1.17 9.34
CA ALA A 81 -25.13 0.14 9.97
C ALA A 81 -24.55 0.22 11.38
N VAL A 82 -24.76 -0.83 12.21
CA VAL A 82 -24.17 -0.89 13.56
C VAL A 82 -22.65 -0.91 13.50
N GLU A 83 -22.06 -1.71 12.61
CA GLU A 83 -20.60 -1.77 12.43
C GLU A 83 -20.02 -0.43 12.01
N ARG A 84 -20.61 0.23 11.03
CA ARG A 84 -20.19 1.55 10.57
C ARG A 84 -20.27 2.58 11.71
N LEU A 85 -21.44 2.70 12.37
CA LEU A 85 -21.62 3.65 13.47
C LEU A 85 -20.69 3.35 14.64
N PHE A 86 -20.41 2.09 14.91
CA PHE A 86 -19.47 1.71 15.95
C PHE A 86 -18.06 2.18 15.61
N SER A 87 -17.62 2.00 14.37
CA SER A 87 -16.32 2.50 13.90
C SER A 87 -16.22 4.02 13.92
N ASP A 88 -17.32 4.72 13.59
CA ASP A 88 -17.33 6.18 13.50
C ASP A 88 -17.40 6.86 14.88
N VAL A 89 -18.15 6.30 15.81
CA VAL A 89 -18.42 6.89 17.13
C VAL A 89 -17.41 6.46 18.19
N VAL A 90 -16.96 5.20 18.13
CA VAL A 90 -16.01 4.64 19.10
C VAL A 90 -14.58 4.84 18.59
N ALA A 91 -14.02 6.04 18.81
CA ALA A 91 -12.67 6.43 18.36
C ALA A 91 -11.55 5.46 18.82
N MET A 92 -11.81 4.65 19.84
CA MET A 92 -10.88 3.65 20.39
C MET A 92 -11.03 2.26 19.76
N VAL A 93 -12.00 2.05 18.88
CA VAL A 93 -12.05 0.81 18.11
C VAL A 93 -10.76 0.72 17.32
N PRO A 94 -10.04 -0.42 17.36
CA PRO A 94 -9.05 -0.68 16.33
C PRO A 94 -9.81 -0.53 15.02
N SER A 95 -9.48 0.51 14.24
CA SER A 95 -9.97 0.57 12.87
C SER A 95 -9.79 -0.85 12.34
N ASN A 96 -10.87 -1.46 11.80
CA ASN A 96 -10.74 -2.75 11.14
C ASN A 96 -9.49 -2.64 10.28
N VAL A 97 -8.40 -3.08 10.84
CA VAL A 97 -7.15 -3.21 10.14
C VAL A 97 -7.55 -4.25 9.12
N LYS A 98 -7.96 -3.79 7.93
CA LYS A 98 -7.80 -4.60 6.73
C LYS A 98 -6.46 -5.20 6.99
N LYS A 99 -6.37 -6.54 7.24
CA LYS A 99 -5.12 -7.23 7.53
C LYS A 99 -4.10 -6.51 6.66
N VAL A 100 -3.28 -5.65 7.27
CA VAL A 100 -2.22 -4.96 6.56
C VAL A 100 -1.48 -6.15 6.02
N ARG A 101 -1.58 -6.39 4.72
CA ARG A 101 -0.82 -7.45 4.08
C ARG A 101 0.56 -7.15 4.55
N GLU A 102 1.17 -8.11 5.28
CA GLU A 102 2.49 -7.89 5.84
C GLU A 102 3.34 -7.32 4.72
N PHE A 103 3.76 -6.08 4.88
CA PHE A 103 4.52 -5.39 3.83
C PHE A 103 5.81 -6.21 3.62
N ALA A 104 5.86 -6.91 2.52
CA ALA A 104 7.07 -7.57 2.07
C ALA A 104 7.81 -6.63 1.11
N SER A 105 9.01 -6.22 1.49
CA SER A 105 9.87 -5.47 0.57
C SER A 105 10.26 -6.35 -0.60
N ILE A 106 10.25 -5.78 -1.79
CA ILE A 106 10.69 -6.42 -3.03
C ILE A 106 11.94 -5.68 -3.49
N ASP A 107 13.08 -6.33 -3.48
CA ASP A 107 14.30 -5.74 -3.99
C ASP A 107 14.29 -5.66 -5.53
N THR A 108 15.25 -4.94 -6.10
CA THR A 108 15.33 -4.74 -7.56
C THR A 108 15.52 -6.07 -8.31
N ALA A 109 16.22 -7.05 -7.74
CA ALA A 109 16.40 -8.36 -8.38
C ALA A 109 15.10 -9.15 -8.42
N ALA A 110 14.35 -9.18 -7.32
CA ALA A 110 13.04 -9.79 -7.25
C ALA A 110 12.01 -9.07 -8.16
N ALA A 111 12.02 -7.73 -8.20
CA ALA A 111 11.16 -6.95 -9.09
C ALA A 111 11.44 -7.28 -10.55
N ARG A 112 12.72 -7.36 -10.96
CA ARG A 112 13.13 -7.80 -12.31
C ARG A 112 12.60 -9.17 -12.65
N LYS A 113 12.73 -10.13 -11.74
CA LYS A 113 12.23 -11.48 -11.94
C LYS A 113 10.73 -11.50 -12.20
N LEU A 114 9.95 -10.82 -11.38
CA LEU A 114 8.49 -10.71 -11.53
C LEU A 114 8.11 -10.08 -12.88
N VAL A 115 8.75 -8.98 -13.24
CA VAL A 115 8.49 -8.28 -14.51
C VAL A 115 8.94 -9.12 -15.70
N HIS A 116 10.10 -9.78 -15.64
CA HIS A 116 10.60 -10.64 -16.72
C HIS A 116 9.69 -11.84 -16.97
N GLU A 117 9.12 -12.45 -15.93
CA GLU A 117 8.12 -13.52 -16.09
C GLU A 117 6.92 -13.04 -16.93
N LYS A 118 6.43 -11.81 -16.65
CA LYS A 118 5.34 -11.22 -17.43
C LYS A 118 5.75 -10.76 -18.82
N LEU A 119 6.97 -10.25 -18.97
CA LEU A 119 7.52 -9.89 -20.28
C LEU A 119 7.67 -11.10 -21.19
N LYS A 120 8.07 -12.28 -20.68
CA LYS A 120 8.13 -13.52 -21.47
C LYS A 120 6.77 -13.92 -22.04
N GLU A 121 5.70 -13.73 -21.25
CA GLU A 121 4.34 -14.03 -21.68
C GLU A 121 3.88 -13.06 -22.80
N ILE A 122 4.27 -11.77 -22.72
CA ILE A 122 3.80 -10.70 -23.61
C ILE A 122 4.66 -10.60 -24.89
N ALA A 123 5.98 -10.60 -24.72
CA ALA A 123 6.92 -10.36 -25.83
C ALA A 123 7.31 -11.64 -26.60
N ALA A 124 7.06 -12.82 -26.02
CA ALA A 124 7.34 -14.12 -26.63
C ALA A 124 8.76 -14.17 -27.26
N MET A 125 8.85 -14.27 -28.60
CA MET A 125 10.13 -14.38 -29.31
C MET A 125 10.98 -13.10 -29.28
N ASP A 126 10.38 -11.94 -29.00
CA ASP A 126 11.13 -10.69 -28.92
C ASP A 126 11.82 -10.50 -27.58
N PHE A 127 11.46 -11.27 -26.55
CA PHE A 127 11.97 -11.12 -25.19
C PHE A 127 13.50 -11.08 -25.13
N GLU A 128 14.18 -12.06 -25.72
CA GLU A 128 15.64 -12.18 -25.71
C GLU A 128 16.36 -11.11 -26.55
N ARG A 129 15.63 -10.38 -27.41
CA ARG A 129 16.18 -9.32 -28.23
C ARG A 129 16.44 -8.03 -27.48
N PHE A 130 15.79 -7.82 -26.32
CA PHE A 130 15.94 -6.59 -25.53
C PHE A 130 16.09 -6.81 -24.02
N VAL A 131 15.87 -8.02 -23.50
CA VAL A 131 16.06 -8.34 -22.08
C VAL A 131 17.39 -9.06 -21.86
N MET A 132 18.23 -8.51 -21.00
CA MET A 132 19.52 -9.08 -20.63
C MET A 132 19.31 -10.03 -19.44
N VAL A 133 19.05 -11.33 -19.71
CA VAL A 133 18.70 -12.33 -18.69
C VAL A 133 19.92 -12.83 -17.94
N ASP A 134 20.97 -13.24 -18.68
CA ASP A 134 22.12 -13.93 -18.11
C ASP A 134 23.17 -12.99 -17.48
N HIS A 135 23.15 -11.74 -17.90
CA HIS A 135 24.05 -10.71 -17.39
C HIS A 135 23.25 -9.45 -17.10
N PRO A 136 22.63 -9.36 -15.90
CA PRO A 136 21.83 -8.18 -15.53
C PRO A 136 22.74 -6.98 -15.27
N GLY A 137 23.54 -6.62 -16.27
CA GLY A 137 24.43 -5.48 -16.21
C GLY A 137 25.37 -5.37 -17.40
N LEU A 138 25.76 -4.15 -17.67
CA LEU A 138 26.60 -3.78 -18.77
C LEU A 138 27.98 -3.37 -18.26
N LEU A 139 29.05 -3.98 -18.78
CA LEU A 139 30.41 -3.50 -18.59
C LEU A 139 30.72 -2.42 -19.61
N VAL A 140 31.03 -1.23 -19.15
CA VAL A 140 31.45 -0.11 -19.99
C VAL A 140 32.91 0.26 -19.70
N PRO A 141 33.68 0.70 -20.71
CA PRO A 141 35.03 1.17 -20.48
C PRO A 141 35.01 2.42 -19.61
N GLY A 142 35.91 2.45 -18.63
CA GLY A 142 36.24 3.62 -17.82
C GLY A 142 37.50 4.32 -18.32
N ASP A 143 38.12 5.14 -17.50
CA ASP A 143 39.38 5.78 -17.77
C ASP A 143 40.53 4.76 -17.71
N GLY A 144 41.32 4.69 -18.75
CA GLY A 144 42.45 3.72 -18.84
C GLY A 144 41.98 2.31 -19.11
N ASN A 145 42.39 1.35 -18.25
CA ASN A 145 42.01 -0.09 -18.31
C ASN A 145 40.82 -0.45 -17.44
N ASP A 146 40.21 0.49 -16.75
CA ASP A 146 39.10 0.22 -15.85
C ASP A 146 37.83 -0.09 -16.62
N ARG A 147 37.00 -0.94 -16.00
CA ARG A 147 35.66 -1.24 -16.49
C ARG A 147 34.66 -0.96 -15.40
N HIS A 148 33.60 -0.25 -15.74
CA HIS A 148 32.51 0.05 -14.82
C HIS A 148 31.31 -0.84 -15.13
N TYR A 149 30.71 -1.37 -14.07
CA TYR A 149 29.51 -2.16 -14.16
C TYR A 149 28.30 -1.28 -13.98
N LEU A 150 27.40 -1.27 -14.98
CA LEU A 150 26.12 -0.60 -14.95
C LEU A 150 25.02 -1.61 -14.75
N ASP A 151 24.18 -1.41 -13.76
CA ASP A 151 23.08 -2.32 -13.37
C ASP A 151 21.84 -2.10 -14.24
N LEU A 152 21.91 -2.49 -15.50
CA LEU A 152 20.87 -2.36 -16.52
C LEU A 152 20.44 -3.73 -17.01
N ASN A 153 19.15 -3.91 -17.28
CA ASN A 153 18.59 -5.19 -17.70
C ASN A 153 17.79 -5.13 -19.01
N LEU A 154 17.65 -3.95 -19.60
CA LEU A 154 16.95 -3.74 -20.87
C LEU A 154 17.88 -3.03 -21.85
N MET A 155 18.00 -3.56 -23.06
CA MET A 155 18.83 -3.01 -24.11
C MET A 155 18.21 -3.24 -25.49
N THR A 156 18.09 -2.18 -26.27
CA THR A 156 17.74 -2.24 -27.69
C THR A 156 18.85 -1.62 -28.52
N PRO A 157 18.85 -1.71 -29.84
CA PRO A 157 19.86 -1.05 -30.68
C PRO A 157 19.96 0.48 -30.49
N LYS A 158 18.87 1.13 -30.04
CA LYS A 158 18.76 2.58 -29.94
C LYS A 158 18.54 3.10 -28.52
N SER A 159 18.27 2.22 -27.56
CA SER A 159 17.91 2.64 -26.21
C SER A 159 18.38 1.66 -25.13
N CYS A 160 18.54 2.17 -23.91
CA CYS A 160 18.80 1.35 -22.73
C CYS A 160 17.70 1.57 -21.68
N GLY A 161 17.46 0.55 -20.85
CA GLY A 161 16.45 0.61 -19.81
C GLY A 161 16.84 -0.15 -18.55
N ALA A 162 16.20 0.22 -17.47
CA ALA A 162 16.34 -0.48 -16.19
C ALA A 162 14.98 -0.69 -15.54
N VAL A 163 14.77 -1.90 -15.00
CA VAL A 163 13.71 -2.16 -14.05
C VAL A 163 14.28 -1.98 -12.65
N ALA A 164 13.63 -1.17 -11.83
CA ALA A 164 13.99 -0.93 -10.44
C ALA A 164 12.77 -1.13 -9.53
N SER A 165 13.03 -1.24 -8.22
CA SER A 165 11.99 -1.37 -7.21
C SER A 165 11.95 -0.15 -6.30
N ALA A 166 10.73 0.31 -5.99
CA ALA A 166 10.42 1.24 -4.91
C ALA A 166 9.62 0.55 -3.77
N VAL A 167 9.49 -0.78 -3.80
CA VAL A 167 8.74 -1.55 -2.80
C VAL A 167 9.59 -1.74 -1.54
N TYR A 168 9.82 -0.64 -0.81
CA TYR A 168 10.57 -0.59 0.45
C TYR A 168 9.80 0.24 1.48
N LYS A 169 10.00 -0.07 2.78
CA LYS A 169 9.52 0.81 3.87
C LYS A 169 10.36 2.08 4.01
N SER A 170 11.65 1.98 3.69
CA SER A 170 12.59 3.08 3.84
C SER A 170 12.59 3.98 2.61
N GLN A 171 12.23 5.24 2.78
CA GLN A 171 12.38 6.29 1.77
C GLN A 171 13.82 6.36 1.21
N GLN A 172 14.81 6.25 2.09
CA GLN A 172 16.23 6.29 1.69
C GLN A 172 16.60 5.15 0.74
N SER A 173 16.03 3.94 0.96
CA SER A 173 16.27 2.80 0.06
C SER A 173 15.68 3.06 -1.33
N VAL A 174 14.50 3.65 -1.40
CA VAL A 174 13.87 4.04 -2.67
C VAL A 174 14.72 5.10 -3.37
N GLU A 175 15.11 6.15 -2.68
CA GLU A 175 15.96 7.22 -3.22
C GLU A 175 17.29 6.69 -3.75
N LEU A 176 17.97 5.83 -2.99
CA LEU A 176 19.25 5.23 -3.41
C LEU A 176 19.10 4.39 -4.68
N ASN A 177 18.03 3.59 -4.79
CA ASN A 177 17.77 2.79 -5.98
C ASN A 177 17.46 3.64 -7.20
N LEU A 178 16.69 4.71 -7.05
CA LEU A 178 16.38 5.65 -8.13
C LEU A 178 17.62 6.41 -8.59
N LEU A 179 18.44 6.90 -7.64
CA LEU A 179 19.71 7.56 -7.94
C LEU A 179 20.67 6.64 -8.70
N LYS A 180 20.86 5.41 -8.22
CA LYS A 180 21.72 4.42 -8.87
C LYS A 180 21.24 4.12 -10.28
N ALA A 181 19.96 3.77 -10.44
CA ALA A 181 19.40 3.45 -11.75
C ALA A 181 19.48 4.65 -12.72
N GLY A 182 19.20 5.86 -12.24
CA GLY A 182 19.31 7.09 -13.05
C GLY A 182 20.74 7.39 -13.50
N LEU A 183 21.72 7.21 -12.62
CA LEU A 183 23.15 7.38 -12.98
C LEU A 183 23.62 6.35 -13.98
N ASP A 184 23.25 5.07 -13.80
CA ASP A 184 23.60 3.99 -14.72
C ASP A 184 23.00 4.20 -16.11
N LEU A 185 21.74 4.64 -16.18
CA LEU A 185 21.06 4.99 -17.43
C LEU A 185 21.74 6.17 -18.14
N LYS A 186 22.05 7.25 -17.41
CA LYS A 186 22.76 8.43 -17.96
C LYS A 186 24.12 8.04 -18.52
N THR A 187 24.86 7.23 -17.77
CA THR A 187 26.18 6.76 -18.18
C THR A 187 26.08 5.86 -19.42
N CYS A 188 25.17 4.90 -19.43
CA CYS A 188 24.95 4.02 -20.57
C CYS A 188 24.58 4.80 -21.83
N ARG A 189 23.58 5.68 -21.73
CA ARG A 189 23.14 6.51 -22.86
C ARG A 189 24.30 7.31 -23.48
N LYS A 190 25.12 7.91 -22.61
CA LYS A 190 26.30 8.71 -23.05
C LYS A 190 27.36 7.83 -23.69
N VAL A 191 27.77 6.74 -23.01
CA VAL A 191 28.90 5.89 -23.49
C VAL A 191 28.53 5.14 -24.77
N LYS A 192 27.30 4.69 -24.91
CA LYS A 192 26.80 3.96 -26.07
C LYS A 192 26.20 4.85 -27.14
N ASN A 193 26.16 6.19 -26.92
CA ASN A 193 25.53 7.15 -27.81
C ASN A 193 24.09 6.77 -28.22
N LEU A 194 23.26 6.39 -27.24
CA LEU A 194 21.89 5.93 -27.47
C LEU A 194 20.93 7.13 -27.59
N GLU A 195 19.88 6.95 -28.38
CA GLU A 195 18.86 7.97 -28.62
C GLU A 195 18.00 8.23 -27.37
N SER A 196 17.66 7.15 -26.64
CA SER A 196 16.77 7.24 -25.48
C SER A 196 17.16 6.29 -24.35
N ALA A 197 16.60 6.55 -23.17
CA ALA A 197 16.68 5.65 -22.03
C ALA A 197 15.36 5.62 -21.26
N GLY A 198 15.09 4.52 -20.55
CA GLY A 198 13.85 4.34 -19.77
C GLY A 198 14.10 3.74 -18.40
N LEU A 199 13.47 4.32 -17.39
CA LEU A 199 13.38 3.75 -16.05
C LEU A 199 11.97 3.25 -15.81
N PHE A 200 11.85 1.97 -15.47
CA PHE A 200 10.61 1.27 -15.20
C PHE A 200 10.57 0.84 -13.73
N LEU A 201 9.69 1.44 -12.96
CA LEU A 201 9.69 1.35 -11.50
C LEU A 201 8.49 0.54 -11.01
N LEU A 202 8.75 -0.54 -10.28
CA LEU A 202 7.72 -1.24 -9.53
C LEU A 202 7.48 -0.51 -8.20
N THR A 203 6.24 -0.06 -7.98
CA THR A 203 5.85 0.73 -6.80
C THR A 203 5.03 -0.11 -5.81
N PRO A 204 5.02 0.25 -4.51
CA PRO A 204 4.22 -0.47 -3.52
C PRO A 204 2.72 -0.23 -3.71
N ASP A 205 1.90 -1.20 -3.31
CA ASP A 205 0.47 -1.03 -3.16
C ASP A 205 0.19 -0.06 -1.97
N PRO A 206 -0.57 1.04 -2.18
CA PRO A 206 -0.93 1.98 -1.10
C PRO A 206 -1.60 1.32 0.10
N SER A 207 -2.31 0.21 -0.12
CA SER A 207 -2.99 -0.52 0.95
C SER A 207 -2.04 -1.38 1.81
N SER A 208 -0.79 -1.56 1.38
CA SER A 208 0.19 -2.42 2.04
C SER A 208 1.05 -1.70 3.09
N MET A 209 0.96 -0.38 3.18
CA MET A 209 1.78 0.43 4.09
C MET A 209 1.01 1.58 4.73
N GLU A 210 1.63 2.22 5.72
CA GLU A 210 1.05 3.38 6.38
C GLU A 210 0.92 4.57 5.40
N PRO A 211 -0.21 5.32 5.39
CA PRO A 211 -0.44 6.42 4.45
C PRO A 211 0.63 7.51 4.46
N ARG A 212 1.27 7.75 5.61
CA ARG A 212 2.35 8.73 5.75
C ARG A 212 3.65 8.24 5.11
N GLU A 213 3.95 6.95 5.24
CA GLU A 213 5.12 6.31 4.63
C GLU A 213 4.94 6.26 3.11
N PHE A 214 3.77 5.84 2.64
CA PHE A 214 3.43 5.82 1.23
C PHE A 214 3.60 7.20 0.58
N ARG A 215 3.05 8.26 1.18
CA ARG A 215 3.17 9.63 0.66
C ARG A 215 4.63 10.08 0.51
N ARG A 216 5.49 9.78 1.49
CA ARG A 216 6.92 10.14 1.40
C ARG A 216 7.62 9.43 0.25
N ILE A 217 7.29 8.16 0.03
CA ILE A 217 7.82 7.38 -1.10
C ILE A 217 7.32 7.97 -2.42
N GLU A 218 6.03 8.29 -2.51
CA GLU A 218 5.43 8.91 -3.69
C GLU A 218 6.04 10.27 -4.02
N GLU A 219 6.26 11.12 -3.02
CA GLU A 219 6.97 12.41 -3.16
C GLU A 219 8.40 12.18 -3.71
N THR A 220 9.14 11.21 -3.17
CA THR A 220 10.50 10.87 -3.65
C THR A 220 10.48 10.38 -5.09
N ILE A 221 9.53 9.52 -5.45
CA ILE A 221 9.35 9.04 -6.83
C ILE A 221 9.08 10.22 -7.77
N GLY A 222 8.13 11.10 -7.43
CA GLY A 222 7.78 12.26 -8.24
C GLY A 222 8.93 13.24 -8.46
N GLU A 223 9.79 13.45 -7.46
CA GLU A 223 11.01 14.26 -7.64
C GLU A 223 12.00 13.66 -8.65
N HIS A 224 12.18 12.33 -8.61
CA HIS A 224 13.08 11.63 -9.52
C HIS A 224 12.50 11.52 -10.93
N GLU A 225 11.20 11.28 -11.05
CA GLU A 225 10.45 11.31 -12.30
C GLU A 225 10.67 12.63 -13.02
N TRP A 226 10.37 13.74 -12.34
CA TRP A 226 10.57 15.08 -12.90
C TRP A 226 12.01 15.34 -13.38
N LYS A 227 13.03 14.91 -12.60
CA LYS A 227 14.45 15.07 -12.97
C LYS A 227 14.80 14.24 -14.21
N LEU A 228 14.36 12.99 -14.27
CA LEU A 228 14.66 12.07 -15.36
C LEU A 228 13.93 12.48 -16.65
N GLU A 229 12.66 12.83 -16.57
CA GLU A 229 11.91 13.32 -17.74
C GLU A 229 12.51 14.60 -18.33
N ARG A 230 12.98 15.51 -17.48
CA ARG A 230 13.68 16.72 -17.92
C ARG A 230 15.00 16.41 -18.64
N ASP A 231 15.66 15.32 -18.28
CA ASP A 231 16.86 14.82 -18.97
C ASP A 231 16.52 13.99 -20.24
N GLY A 232 15.23 13.90 -20.60
CA GLY A 232 14.75 13.19 -21.78
C GLY A 232 14.71 11.68 -21.62
N PHE A 233 14.51 11.20 -20.38
CA PHE A 233 14.29 9.78 -20.10
C PHE A 233 12.78 9.49 -20.06
N ARG A 234 12.39 8.30 -20.49
CA ARG A 234 11.06 7.78 -20.20
C ARG A 234 11.05 7.27 -18.77
N PHE A 235 10.12 7.74 -17.96
CA PHE A 235 9.86 7.23 -16.61
C PHE A 235 8.47 6.61 -16.55
N VAL A 236 8.37 5.40 -16.03
CA VAL A 236 7.09 4.70 -15.86
C VAL A 236 7.08 4.04 -14.48
N SER A 237 6.06 4.31 -13.70
CA SER A 237 5.86 3.73 -12.37
C SER A 237 4.52 2.98 -12.30
N MET A 238 4.54 1.71 -11.91
CA MET A 238 3.35 0.85 -11.85
C MET A 238 3.42 -0.05 -10.61
N GLN A 239 2.24 -0.40 -10.08
CA GLN A 239 2.11 -1.32 -8.94
C GLN A 239 2.11 -2.79 -9.41
N GLU A 240 1.50 -3.04 -10.57
CA GLU A 240 1.35 -4.39 -11.10
C GLU A 240 2.48 -4.74 -12.08
N PRO A 241 3.23 -5.84 -11.84
CA PRO A 241 4.29 -6.28 -12.73
C PRO A 241 3.84 -6.52 -14.18
N ALA A 242 2.58 -6.93 -14.38
CA ALA A 242 2.02 -7.18 -15.70
C ALA A 242 1.82 -5.90 -16.51
N ASP A 243 1.38 -4.82 -15.86
CA ASP A 243 1.18 -3.52 -16.52
C ASP A 243 2.54 -2.89 -16.83
N LEU A 244 3.49 -2.98 -15.88
CA LEU A 244 4.86 -2.53 -16.12
C LEU A 244 5.53 -3.27 -17.29
N ALA A 245 5.28 -4.57 -17.40
CA ALA A 245 5.78 -5.39 -18.51
C ALA A 245 5.21 -4.94 -19.87
N ARG A 246 3.92 -4.57 -19.94
CA ARG A 246 3.32 -4.03 -21.17
C ARG A 246 3.98 -2.72 -21.58
N GLU A 247 4.15 -1.79 -20.64
CA GLU A 247 4.81 -0.51 -20.89
C GLU A 247 6.26 -0.68 -21.38
N ILE A 248 6.99 -1.65 -20.82
CA ILE A 248 8.35 -1.99 -21.27
C ILE A 248 8.35 -2.53 -22.71
N TYR A 249 7.42 -3.44 -23.03
CA TYR A 249 7.34 -4.00 -24.37
C TYR A 249 6.95 -2.93 -25.40
N ASP A 250 5.98 -2.08 -25.10
CA ASP A 250 5.58 -0.97 -25.97
C ASP A 250 6.69 0.05 -26.19
N TRP A 251 7.56 0.26 -25.18
CA TRP A 251 8.76 1.07 -25.32
C TRP A 251 9.84 0.40 -26.19
N ALA A 252 10.04 -0.91 -26.05
CA ALA A 252 11.08 -1.64 -26.80
C ALA A 252 10.68 -1.91 -28.25
N LYS A 253 9.43 -2.21 -28.53
CA LYS A 253 8.88 -2.68 -29.80
C LYS A 253 9.27 -1.82 -31.01
N PRO A 254 9.21 -0.48 -30.98
CA PRO A 254 9.62 0.36 -32.13
C PRO A 254 11.08 0.22 -32.52
N ALA A 255 11.96 -0.14 -31.58
CA ALA A 255 13.38 -0.32 -31.80
C ALA A 255 13.77 -1.75 -32.24
N LEU A 256 12.81 -2.69 -32.21
CA LEU A 256 12.97 -4.08 -32.61
C LEU A 256 12.52 -4.34 -34.06
N ALA A 257 11.74 -3.43 -34.60
CA ALA A 257 11.32 -3.43 -36.00
C ALA A 257 12.45 -2.96 -36.90
#